data_c8b14ba341332160a0cd57e409f06fbc
#
_entry.id   c8b14ba341332160a0cd57e409f06fbc
#
_cell.length_a   1.000
_cell.length_b   1.000
_cell.length_c   1.000
_cell.angle_alpha   90.00
_cell.angle_beta   90.00
_cell.angle_gamma   90.00
#
_symmetry.space_group_name_H-M   'P 1'
#
loop_
_entity.id
_entity.type
_entity.pdbx_description
1 polymer ?
#
loop_
_entity_poly.entity_id
_entity_poly.type
_entity_poly.pdbx_seq_one_letter_code
_entity_poly.pdbx_strand_id
1 'polypeptide(L)'
;MCIRDRIGYTYEDSIEDVPVPMTGTAVGFASEPLTESAIPSALISPELTITWEADVWVGLVNEEEYKRCSPSSEGISSTCGPASTNFAAGGPDSEDSKSFTYNIGDDVYYPVDGQSFGGTVSSVDVEYSVKVTLAWPVILFFGALGTGLQILGYRMR
;
A
#
# COMPACT_ATOMS: atom_id res chain seq x y z
N MET A 1 26.40 -13.10 -14.08
CA MET A 1 25.28 -12.43 -14.77
C MET A 1 24.00 -13.04 -14.23
N CYS A 2 23.42 -12.45 -13.17
CA CYS A 2 22.22 -12.96 -12.52
C CYS A 2 21.01 -12.33 -13.23
N ILE A 3 20.37 -13.09 -14.11
CA ILE A 3 19.07 -12.74 -14.66
C ILE A 3 18.05 -12.90 -13.52
N ARG A 4 17.76 -11.83 -12.81
CA ARG A 4 16.73 -11.74 -11.77
C ARG A 4 15.62 -10.81 -12.24
N ASP A 5 15.29 -10.89 -13.52
CA ASP A 5 14.12 -10.23 -14.07
C ASP A 5 12.90 -11.11 -13.77
N ARG A 6 12.38 -10.95 -12.55
CA ARG A 6 11.00 -11.37 -12.31
C ARG A 6 10.16 -10.49 -13.23
N ILE A 7 9.38 -11.11 -14.08
CA ILE A 7 8.38 -10.43 -14.90
C ILE A 7 7.43 -9.76 -13.91
N GLY A 8 7.65 -8.48 -13.64
CA GLY A 8 6.87 -7.66 -12.72
C GLY A 8 6.46 -6.39 -13.44
N TYR A 9 5.24 -5.93 -13.17
CA TYR A 9 4.74 -4.64 -13.60
C TYR A 9 4.81 -3.69 -12.41
N THR A 10 5.33 -2.48 -12.62
CA THR A 10 5.33 -1.41 -11.61
C THR A 10 4.36 -0.32 -12.06
N TYR A 11 3.44 0.02 -11.19
CA TYR A 11 2.50 1.13 -11.34
C TYR A 11 2.87 2.19 -10.29
N GLU A 12 2.95 3.44 -10.72
CA GLU A 12 3.27 4.58 -9.88
C GLU A 12 2.15 5.61 -10.02
N ASP A 13 1.72 6.17 -8.89
CA ASP A 13 0.72 7.23 -8.83
C ASP A 13 0.90 8.03 -7.54
N SER A 14 0.13 9.10 -7.36
CA SER A 14 0.17 9.95 -6.18
C SER A 14 -1.23 10.29 -5.70
N ILE A 15 -1.37 10.47 -4.40
CA ILE A 15 -2.55 11.06 -3.78
C ILE A 15 -2.13 12.43 -3.28
N GLU A 16 -2.72 13.46 -3.83
CA GLU A 16 -2.44 14.84 -3.49
C GLU A 16 -3.37 15.33 -2.36
N ASP A 17 -2.90 16.32 -1.61
CA ASP A 17 -3.67 17.04 -0.60
C ASP A 17 -4.32 16.14 0.49
N VAL A 18 -3.64 15.10 0.95
CA VAL A 18 -4.12 14.35 2.12
C VAL A 18 -4.08 15.27 3.34
N PRO A 19 -5.23 15.47 4.03
CA PRO A 19 -5.34 16.48 5.06
C PRO A 19 -4.60 16.06 6.34
N VAL A 20 -3.60 16.83 6.73
CA VAL A 20 -2.82 16.60 7.97
C VAL A 20 -3.47 17.33 9.13
N PRO A 21 -3.90 16.63 10.20
CA PRO A 21 -4.46 17.28 11.36
C PRO A 21 -3.41 18.12 12.09
N MET A 22 -3.75 19.37 12.46
CA MET A 22 -2.86 20.27 13.18
C MET A 22 -2.60 19.85 14.63
N THR A 23 -3.33 18.87 15.12
CA THR A 23 -3.19 18.35 16.48
C THR A 23 -2.54 16.99 16.46
N GLY A 24 -1.48 16.78 17.22
CA GLY A 24 -0.83 15.47 17.36
C GLY A 24 -1.70 14.35 17.97
N THR A 25 -2.98 14.61 18.21
CA THR A 25 -3.95 13.68 18.78
C THR A 25 -4.97 13.14 17.78
N ALA A 26 -5.05 13.73 16.58
CA ALA A 26 -5.95 13.31 15.51
C ALA A 26 -5.15 12.63 14.38
N VAL A 27 -5.87 11.97 13.50
CA VAL A 27 -5.31 11.26 12.31
C VAL A 27 -6.04 11.77 11.07
N GLY A 28 -5.29 12.11 10.04
CA GLY A 28 -5.79 12.42 8.70
C GLY A 28 -5.96 11.14 7.89
N PHE A 29 -6.94 11.11 7.00
CA PHE A 29 -7.25 9.99 6.13
C PHE A 29 -7.39 10.49 4.70
N ALA A 30 -6.78 9.80 3.76
CA ALA A 30 -7.06 10.02 2.36
C ALA A 30 -8.53 9.70 2.06
N SER A 31 -9.13 10.50 1.18
CA SER A 31 -10.53 10.31 0.76
C SER A 31 -10.70 9.11 -0.16
N GLU A 32 -9.64 8.71 -0.83
CA GLU A 32 -9.63 7.61 -1.80
C GLU A 32 -8.73 6.47 -1.33
N PRO A 33 -9.14 5.21 -1.55
CA PRO A 33 -8.30 4.07 -1.24
C PRO A 33 -7.15 3.94 -2.26
N LEU A 34 -6.04 3.37 -1.83
CA LEU A 34 -4.93 3.02 -2.72
C LEU A 34 -5.29 1.93 -3.75
N THR A 35 -6.27 1.10 -3.41
CA THR A 35 -6.77 0.04 -4.29
C THR A 35 -8.30 0.08 -4.29
N GLU A 36 -8.91 0.13 -5.47
CA GLU A 36 -10.38 0.13 -5.59
C GLU A 36 -11.01 -1.22 -5.24
N SER A 37 -10.22 -2.29 -5.23
CA SER A 37 -10.67 -3.63 -4.91
C SER A 37 -9.55 -4.49 -4.35
N ALA A 38 -9.92 -5.46 -3.55
CA ALA A 38 -8.99 -6.47 -3.05
C ALA A 38 -8.28 -7.19 -4.20
N ILE A 39 -6.97 -7.26 -4.14
CA ILE A 39 -6.15 -7.94 -5.14
C ILE A 39 -5.99 -9.40 -4.72
N PRO A 40 -6.37 -10.41 -5.55
CA PRO A 40 -6.24 -11.80 -5.18
C PRO A 40 -4.77 -12.18 -4.94
N SER A 41 -4.36 -12.28 -3.69
CA SER A 41 -2.99 -12.62 -3.27
C SER A 41 -2.56 -14.04 -3.71
N ALA A 42 -3.54 -14.90 -4.03
CA ALA A 42 -3.26 -16.26 -4.52
C ALA A 42 -2.56 -16.30 -5.89
N LEU A 43 -2.74 -15.27 -6.72
CA LEU A 43 -2.21 -15.21 -8.09
C LEU A 43 -1.03 -14.25 -8.24
N ILE A 44 -1.02 -13.20 -7.44
CA ILE A 44 -0.02 -12.13 -7.52
C ILE A 44 0.46 -11.75 -6.14
N SER A 45 1.68 -11.25 -6.06
CA SER A 45 2.28 -10.70 -4.85
C SER A 45 2.57 -9.22 -5.08
N PRO A 46 1.64 -8.32 -4.72
CA PRO A 46 1.85 -6.89 -4.86
C PRO A 46 2.67 -6.36 -3.67
N GLU A 47 3.71 -5.62 -3.99
CA GLU A 47 4.54 -4.88 -3.04
C GLU A 47 4.28 -3.39 -3.23
N LEU A 48 3.78 -2.73 -2.20
CA LEU A 48 3.51 -1.31 -2.17
C LEU A 48 4.67 -0.59 -1.50
N THR A 49 5.21 0.42 -2.15
CA THR A 49 6.14 1.37 -1.56
C THR A 49 5.47 2.73 -1.50
N ILE A 50 5.48 3.36 -0.32
CA ILE A 50 4.95 4.71 -0.10
C ILE A 50 6.11 5.63 0.25
N THR A 51 6.11 6.83 -0.34
CA THR A 51 7.11 7.89 -0.09
C THR A 51 6.42 9.25 0.05
N TRP A 52 6.99 10.13 0.85
CA TRP A 52 6.54 11.51 1.05
C TRP A 52 7.71 12.41 1.44
N GLU A 53 7.56 13.72 1.27
CA GLU A 53 8.64 14.68 1.56
C GLU A 53 8.39 15.52 2.82
N ALA A 54 7.13 15.72 3.21
CA ALA A 54 6.78 16.57 4.35
C ALA A 54 7.24 15.98 5.70
N ASP A 55 7.38 16.85 6.72
CA ASP A 55 7.72 16.43 8.08
C ASP A 55 6.46 15.96 8.84
N VAL A 56 5.93 14.87 8.36
CA VAL A 56 4.76 14.16 8.88
C VAL A 56 5.05 12.66 8.87
N TRP A 57 4.35 11.91 9.69
CA TRP A 57 4.33 10.46 9.53
C TRP A 57 3.18 10.04 8.61
N VAL A 58 3.39 9.00 7.86
CA VAL A 58 2.39 8.37 7.00
C VAL A 58 2.26 6.90 7.38
N GLY A 59 1.05 6.41 7.37
CA GLY A 59 0.72 5.02 7.64
C GLY A 59 -0.32 4.49 6.68
N LEU A 60 -0.63 3.23 6.84
CA LEU A 60 -1.60 2.50 6.04
C LEU A 60 -2.57 1.78 6.99
N VAL A 61 -3.86 1.92 6.73
CA VAL A 61 -4.91 1.20 7.45
C VAL A 61 -5.77 0.41 6.48
N ASN A 62 -6.38 -0.67 6.96
CA ASN A 62 -7.35 -1.42 6.18
C ASN A 62 -8.75 -0.75 6.23
N GLU A 63 -9.66 -1.23 5.42
CA GLU A 63 -11.02 -0.69 5.32
C GLU A 63 -11.81 -0.79 6.63
N GLU A 64 -11.59 -1.85 7.42
CA GLU A 64 -12.25 -2.03 8.71
C GLU A 64 -11.84 -0.92 9.70
N GLU A 65 -10.57 -0.61 9.77
CA GLU A 65 -10.04 0.44 10.61
C GLU A 65 -10.47 1.84 10.13
N TYR A 66 -10.50 2.07 8.82
CA TYR A 66 -11.05 3.29 8.24
C TYR A 66 -12.49 3.53 8.67
N LYS A 67 -13.35 2.51 8.58
CA LYS A 67 -14.76 2.57 9.01
C LYS A 67 -14.89 2.80 10.52
N ARG A 68 -14.02 2.16 11.31
CA ARG A 68 -14.00 2.33 12.78
C ARG A 68 -13.64 3.77 13.18
N CYS A 69 -12.68 4.36 12.52
CA CYS A 69 -12.22 5.72 12.79
C CYS A 69 -13.17 6.80 12.27
N SER A 70 -14.06 6.45 11.33
CA SER A 70 -15.11 7.32 10.79
C SER A 70 -14.64 8.75 10.52
N PRO A 71 -13.69 8.98 9.58
CA PRO A 71 -13.21 10.31 9.28
C PRO A 71 -14.35 11.24 8.85
N SER A 72 -14.22 12.52 9.14
CA SER A 72 -15.16 13.56 8.69
C SER A 72 -15.11 13.74 7.18
N SER A 73 -16.00 14.57 6.62
CA SER A 73 -15.96 14.96 5.20
C SER A 73 -14.64 15.67 4.81
N GLU A 74 -13.89 16.16 5.79
CA GLU A 74 -12.57 16.78 5.61
C GLU A 74 -11.42 15.77 5.74
N GLY A 75 -11.73 14.49 5.90
CA GLY A 75 -10.73 13.44 6.03
C GLY A 75 -10.07 13.33 7.42
N ILE A 76 -10.50 14.11 8.41
CA ILE A 76 -9.90 14.08 9.75
C ILE A 76 -10.77 13.27 10.72
N SER A 77 -10.18 12.33 11.44
CA SER A 77 -10.84 11.59 12.50
C SER A 77 -10.58 12.24 13.85
N SER A 78 -11.66 12.48 14.59
CA SER A 78 -11.60 12.87 16.01
C SER A 78 -11.78 11.67 16.96
N THR A 79 -12.17 10.52 16.43
CA THR A 79 -12.40 9.29 17.21
C THR A 79 -11.16 8.42 17.33
N CYS A 80 -10.24 8.52 16.36
CA CYS A 80 -8.96 7.83 16.36
C CYS A 80 -7.81 8.82 16.49
N GLY A 81 -6.83 8.46 17.29
CA GLY A 81 -5.56 9.15 17.39
C GLY A 81 -4.39 8.22 17.03
N PRO A 82 -3.18 8.73 16.91
CA PRO A 82 -2.00 7.94 16.54
C PRO A 82 -1.79 6.69 17.41
N ALA A 83 -2.05 6.80 18.72
CA ALA A 83 -1.90 5.68 19.65
C ALA A 83 -3.04 4.65 19.63
N SER A 84 -4.19 5.00 19.05
CA SER A 84 -5.39 4.16 19.04
C SER A 84 -5.74 3.62 17.65
N THR A 85 -5.02 4.05 16.62
CA THR A 85 -5.17 3.56 15.25
C THR A 85 -4.35 2.31 15.04
N ASN A 86 -4.95 1.32 14.41
CA ASN A 86 -4.29 0.05 14.09
C ASN A 86 -3.71 0.12 12.68
N PHE A 87 -2.43 0.42 12.59
CA PHE A 87 -1.74 0.54 11.31
C PHE A 87 -1.38 -0.84 10.74
N ALA A 88 -1.64 -1.04 9.45
CA ALA A 88 -1.14 -2.19 8.71
C ALA A 88 0.36 -2.03 8.39
N ALA A 89 0.80 -0.79 8.12
CA ALA A 89 2.21 -0.43 7.92
C ALA A 89 2.42 1.07 8.20
N GLY A 90 3.67 1.48 8.40
CA GLY A 90 4.02 2.87 8.70
C GLY A 90 3.45 3.33 10.05
N GLY A 91 3.00 4.59 10.13
CA GLY A 91 2.48 5.21 11.33
C GLY A 91 3.49 6.16 11.98
N PRO A 92 3.29 6.57 13.25
CA PRO A 92 4.13 7.58 13.90
C PRO A 92 5.64 7.29 13.88
N ASP A 93 6.03 6.02 13.87
CA ASP A 93 7.45 5.61 13.82
C ASP A 93 8.09 5.80 12.43
N SER A 94 7.31 6.15 11.42
CA SER A 94 7.79 6.35 10.04
C SER A 94 8.20 7.78 9.69
N GLU A 95 8.02 8.75 10.60
CA GLU A 95 8.27 10.17 10.36
C GLU A 95 9.69 10.45 9.85
N ASP A 96 10.69 9.79 10.42
CA ASP A 96 12.09 10.00 10.05
C ASP A 96 12.48 9.30 8.73
N SER A 97 11.82 8.20 8.39
CA SER A 97 12.17 7.39 7.23
C SER A 97 11.57 7.92 5.92
N LYS A 98 10.47 8.66 5.99
CA LYS A 98 9.71 9.23 4.84
C LYS A 98 9.42 8.22 3.72
N SER A 99 9.47 6.94 4.05
CA SER A 99 9.18 5.84 3.13
C SER A 99 8.98 4.55 3.91
N PHE A 100 8.09 3.71 3.41
CA PHE A 100 7.97 2.32 3.85
C PHE A 100 7.46 1.42 2.73
N THR A 101 7.69 0.12 2.88
CA THR A 101 7.24 -0.90 1.94
C THR A 101 6.33 -1.88 2.65
N TYR A 102 5.24 -2.28 1.99
CA TYR A 102 4.24 -3.19 2.51
C TYR A 102 3.74 -4.17 1.44
N ASN A 103 3.59 -5.43 1.82
CA ASN A 103 2.97 -6.43 0.94
C ASN A 103 1.45 -6.35 1.07
N ILE A 104 0.78 -5.87 0.03
CA ILE A 104 -0.68 -5.73 0.01
C ILE A 104 -1.32 -7.12 0.05
N GLY A 105 -2.26 -7.30 0.98
CA GLY A 105 -3.11 -8.49 1.07
C GLY A 105 -4.43 -8.33 0.32
N ASP A 106 -5.41 -9.15 0.71
CA ASP A 106 -6.74 -9.18 0.08
C ASP A 106 -7.69 -8.07 0.57
N ASP A 107 -7.17 -7.05 1.27
CA ASP A 107 -7.93 -5.93 1.81
C ASP A 107 -7.80 -4.67 0.94
N VAL A 108 -8.72 -3.72 1.17
CA VAL A 108 -8.64 -2.36 0.67
C VAL A 108 -7.92 -1.50 1.70
N TYR A 109 -6.95 -0.70 1.25
CA TYR A 109 -6.10 0.10 2.13
C TYR A 109 -6.26 1.58 1.86
N TYR A 110 -6.23 2.36 2.94
CA TYR A 110 -6.29 3.82 2.93
C TYR A 110 -5.01 4.40 3.52
N PRO A 111 -4.38 5.38 2.84
CA PRO A 111 -3.32 6.18 3.45
C PRO A 111 -3.87 7.00 4.61
N VAL A 112 -3.09 7.08 5.64
CA VAL A 112 -3.38 7.91 6.82
C VAL A 112 -2.11 8.65 7.21
N ASP A 113 -2.29 9.82 7.80
CA ASP A 113 -1.19 10.66 8.21
C ASP A 113 -1.43 11.38 9.53
N GLY A 114 -0.41 12.04 9.98
CA GLY A 114 -0.46 12.93 11.13
C GLY A 114 0.91 13.56 11.36
N GLN A 115 0.94 14.50 12.29
CA GLN A 115 2.17 15.18 12.64
C GLN A 115 2.38 15.20 14.14
N SER A 116 3.63 15.36 14.54
CA SER A 116 3.99 15.57 15.93
C SER A 116 3.41 16.89 16.45
N PHE A 117 3.23 16.99 17.76
CA PHE A 117 2.65 18.18 18.38
C PHE A 117 3.44 19.46 18.03
N GLY A 118 2.75 20.44 17.46
CA GLY A 118 3.36 21.71 17.02
C GLY A 118 3.78 21.74 15.56
N GLY A 119 3.48 20.72 14.78
CA GLY A 119 3.66 20.73 13.32
C GLY A 119 2.77 21.78 12.65
N THR A 120 3.21 22.26 11.49
CA THR A 120 2.56 23.33 10.72
C THR A 120 2.10 22.87 9.34
N VAL A 121 2.26 21.60 9.03
CA VAL A 121 1.84 21.02 7.75
C VAL A 121 0.33 20.87 7.76
N SER A 122 -0.34 21.34 6.71
CA SER A 122 -1.81 21.24 6.55
C SER A 122 -2.26 20.13 5.63
N SER A 123 -1.41 19.74 4.66
CA SER A 123 -1.63 18.63 3.74
C SER A 123 -0.31 18.01 3.33
N VAL A 124 -0.34 16.78 2.87
CA VAL A 124 0.82 16.06 2.35
C VAL A 124 0.45 15.34 1.06
N ASP A 125 1.38 15.39 0.11
CA ASP A 125 1.30 14.57 -1.10
C ASP A 125 2.02 13.24 -0.83
N VAL A 126 1.33 12.17 -1.13
CA VAL A 126 1.82 10.81 -0.91
C VAL A 126 2.01 10.15 -2.26
N GLU A 127 3.26 9.85 -2.60
CA GLU A 127 3.59 9.07 -3.78
C GLU A 127 3.57 7.58 -3.43
N TYR A 128 3.02 6.77 -4.32
CA TYR A 128 3.03 5.33 -4.13
C TYR A 128 3.40 4.57 -5.39
N SER A 129 4.10 3.48 -5.21
CA SER A 129 4.53 2.58 -6.26
C SER A 129 4.08 1.16 -5.89
N VAL A 130 3.32 0.53 -6.77
CA VAL A 130 2.87 -0.86 -6.62
C VAL A 130 3.63 -1.73 -7.60
N LYS A 131 4.48 -2.60 -7.08
CA LYS A 131 5.17 -3.61 -7.86
C LYS A 131 4.44 -4.93 -7.77
N VAL A 132 3.88 -5.37 -8.89
CA VAL A 132 3.13 -6.62 -9.00
C VAL A 132 4.03 -7.70 -9.56
N THR A 133 4.19 -8.80 -8.84
CA THR A 133 4.91 -10.00 -9.30
C THR A 133 3.96 -11.20 -9.30
N LEU A 134 4.13 -12.10 -10.26
CA LEU A 134 3.37 -13.34 -10.28
C LEU A 134 3.77 -14.22 -9.08
N ALA A 135 2.79 -14.77 -8.40
CA ALA A 135 3.02 -15.72 -7.32
C ALA A 135 3.71 -16.98 -7.89
N TRP A 136 4.68 -17.48 -7.16
CA TRP A 136 5.50 -18.62 -7.59
C TRP A 136 4.71 -19.88 -8.01
N PRO A 137 3.54 -20.23 -7.43
CA PRO A 137 2.75 -21.36 -7.88
C PRO A 137 2.22 -21.18 -9.31
N VAL A 138 1.88 -19.94 -9.70
CA VAL A 138 1.42 -19.61 -11.06
C VAL A 138 2.55 -19.82 -12.07
N ILE A 139 3.76 -19.41 -11.73
CA ILE A 139 4.95 -19.60 -12.57
C ILE A 139 5.22 -21.10 -12.78
N LEU A 140 5.12 -21.90 -11.71
CA LEU A 140 5.29 -23.35 -11.82
C LEU A 140 4.21 -24.02 -12.66
N PHE A 141 2.95 -23.61 -12.51
CA PHE A 141 1.84 -24.14 -13.26
C PHE A 141 2.02 -23.92 -14.77
N PHE A 142 2.34 -22.71 -15.19
CA PHE A 142 2.62 -22.40 -16.60
C PHE A 142 3.90 -23.07 -17.12
N GLY A 143 4.93 -23.16 -16.29
CA GLY A 143 6.14 -23.90 -16.62
C GLY A 143 5.87 -25.39 -16.86
N ALA A 144 5.08 -26.03 -16.02
CA ALA A 144 4.70 -27.43 -16.17
C ALA A 144 3.82 -27.68 -17.41
N LEU A 145 2.87 -26.77 -17.68
CA LEU A 145 2.05 -26.83 -18.90
C LEU A 145 2.91 -26.68 -20.17
N GLY A 146 3.84 -25.72 -20.17
CA GLY A 146 4.73 -25.50 -21.32
C GLY A 146 5.61 -26.72 -21.62
N THR A 147 6.21 -27.32 -20.59
CA THR A 147 7.02 -28.55 -20.76
C THR A 147 6.17 -29.73 -21.16
N GLY A 148 4.97 -29.89 -20.62
CA GLY A 148 4.02 -30.96 -21.01
C GLY A 148 3.61 -30.88 -22.47
N LEU A 149 3.31 -29.69 -22.98
CA LEU A 149 2.98 -29.46 -24.37
C LEU A 149 4.16 -29.74 -25.32
N GLN A 150 5.38 -29.43 -24.93
CA GLN A 150 6.58 -29.74 -25.72
C GLN A 150 6.81 -31.24 -25.82
N ILE A 151 6.64 -31.99 -24.72
CA ILE A 151 6.79 -33.46 -24.72
C ILE A 151 5.71 -34.12 -25.60
N LEU A 152 4.46 -33.65 -25.52
CA LEU A 152 3.37 -34.15 -26.38
C LEU A 152 3.62 -33.83 -27.84
N GLY A 153 4.08 -32.62 -28.18
CA GLY A 153 4.42 -32.21 -29.52
C GLY A 153 5.58 -33.03 -30.13
N TYR A 154 6.56 -33.40 -29.30
CA TYR A 154 7.68 -34.25 -29.76
C TYR A 154 7.27 -35.71 -29.99
N ARG A 155 6.29 -36.20 -29.25
CA ARG A 155 5.81 -37.60 -29.37
C ARG A 155 4.86 -37.82 -30.53
N MET A 156 4.28 -36.75 -31.09
CA MET A 156 3.39 -36.81 -32.27
C MET A 156 4.12 -36.61 -33.62
N ARG A 157 5.44 -36.49 -33.61
CA ARG A 157 6.31 -36.46 -34.78
C ARG A 157 6.97 -37.82 -34.99
#